data_dd09b52ae32a9b986055a812bde918e5
#
_entry.id   dd09b52ae32a9b986055a812bde918e5
#
_cell.length_a   1.000
_cell.length_b   1.000
_cell.length_c   1.000
_cell.angle_alpha   90.00
_cell.angle_beta   90.00
_cell.angle_gamma   90.00
#
_symmetry.space_group_name_H-M   'P 1'
#
loop_
_entity.id
_entity.type
_entity.pdbx_description
1 polymer ?
#
loop_
_entity_poly.entity_id
_entity_poly.type
_entity_poly.pdbx_seq_one_letter_code
_entity_poly.pdbx_strand_id
1 'polypeptide(L)'
;NKRSHSEVERNRNISREFKLLAVANNIPVIDITAATADDISDQDEPPMMSQVAWSKAIEYDADMAMAIHRYPGTNMIEVVSRKNRHGQDFDFYLDWDINRGVITPIYENLPDMKTNNA
;
A
#
# COMPACT_ATOMS: atom_id res chain seq x y z
N ASN A 1 -7.43 -0.62 -28.31
CA ASN A 1 -6.67 0.36 -27.56
C ASN A 1 -5.23 -0.12 -27.34
N LYS A 2 -4.36 0.08 -28.37
CA LYS A 2 -2.97 -0.42 -28.35
C LYS A 2 -2.08 0.16 -27.23
N ARG A 3 -2.38 1.36 -26.74
CA ARG A 3 -1.60 2.01 -25.67
C ARG A 3 -1.80 1.34 -24.30
N SER A 4 -3.00 0.97 -23.94
CA SER A 4 -3.27 0.35 -22.64
C SER A 4 -2.64 -1.06 -22.53
N HIS A 5 -2.61 -1.81 -23.64
CA HIS A 5 -2.02 -3.14 -23.64
C HIS A 5 -0.50 -3.11 -23.46
N SER A 6 0.19 -2.13 -24.06
CA SER A 6 1.65 -1.97 -23.91
C SER A 6 2.06 -1.50 -22.51
N GLU A 7 1.25 -0.68 -21.84
CA GLU A 7 1.52 -0.26 -20.45
C GLU A 7 1.33 -1.38 -19.44
N VAL A 8 0.28 -2.17 -19.57
CA VAL A 8 0.05 -3.36 -18.71
C VAL A 8 1.21 -4.35 -18.84
N GLU A 9 1.65 -4.61 -20.06
CA GLU A 9 2.75 -5.52 -20.33
C GLU A 9 4.09 -4.99 -19.77
N ARG A 10 4.35 -3.69 -19.94
CA ARG A 10 5.55 -3.04 -19.40
C ARG A 10 5.60 -3.13 -17.87
N ASN A 11 4.51 -2.84 -17.19
CA ASN A 11 4.48 -2.86 -15.72
C ASN A 11 4.52 -4.29 -15.15
N ARG A 12 3.95 -5.26 -15.86
CA ARG A 12 4.13 -6.66 -15.53
C ARG A 12 5.61 -7.07 -15.61
N ASN A 13 6.31 -6.61 -16.63
CA ASN A 13 7.74 -6.90 -16.80
C ASN A 13 8.57 -6.22 -15.71
N ILE A 14 8.28 -4.98 -15.35
CA ILE A 14 8.97 -4.26 -14.27
C ILE A 14 8.80 -4.99 -12.93
N SER A 15 7.59 -5.35 -12.57
CA SER A 15 7.32 -6.11 -11.33
C SER A 15 8.11 -7.43 -11.29
N ARG A 16 8.13 -8.14 -12.40
CA ARG A 16 8.90 -9.39 -12.55
C ARG A 16 10.40 -9.17 -12.41
N GLU A 17 10.92 -8.12 -13.03
CA GLU A 17 12.35 -7.78 -12.94
C GLU A 17 12.78 -7.42 -11.52
N PHE A 18 11.96 -6.69 -10.76
CA PHE A 18 12.22 -6.41 -9.35
C PHE A 18 12.28 -7.70 -8.52
N LYS A 19 11.39 -8.64 -8.77
CA LYS A 19 11.42 -9.95 -8.11
C LYS A 19 12.71 -10.72 -8.43
N LEU A 20 13.09 -10.77 -9.69
CA LEU A 20 14.31 -11.43 -10.13
C LEU A 20 15.57 -10.77 -9.56
N LEU A 21 15.60 -9.44 -9.52
CA LEU A 21 16.69 -8.68 -8.91
C LEU A 21 16.87 -9.02 -7.43
N ALA A 22 15.78 -9.04 -6.68
CA ALA A 22 15.79 -9.38 -5.26
C ALA A 22 16.31 -10.80 -5.02
N VAL A 23 15.81 -11.77 -5.78
CA VAL A 23 16.21 -13.18 -5.64
C VAL A 23 17.66 -13.41 -6.09
N ALA A 24 18.05 -12.86 -7.24
CA ALA A 24 19.39 -13.08 -7.80
C ALA A 24 20.51 -12.48 -6.93
N ASN A 25 20.23 -11.37 -6.25
CA ASN A 25 21.23 -10.66 -5.45
C ASN A 25 21.06 -10.86 -3.94
N ASN A 26 20.01 -11.59 -3.53
CA ASN A 26 19.66 -11.78 -2.12
C ASN A 26 19.52 -10.45 -1.35
N ILE A 27 18.81 -9.51 -1.96
CA ILE A 27 18.54 -8.17 -1.40
C ILE A 27 17.05 -7.91 -1.30
N PRO A 28 16.58 -7.12 -0.32
CA PRO A 28 15.22 -6.63 -0.32
C PRO A 28 15.04 -5.55 -1.40
N VAL A 29 13.91 -5.59 -2.10
CA VAL A 29 13.49 -4.53 -3.03
C VAL A 29 12.13 -4.02 -2.56
N ILE A 30 12.04 -2.71 -2.34
CA ILE A 30 10.80 -2.02 -1.96
C ILE A 30 10.35 -1.17 -3.14
N ASP A 31 9.15 -1.44 -3.64
CA ASP A 31 8.51 -0.67 -4.69
C ASP A 31 7.34 0.12 -4.12
N ILE A 32 7.22 1.39 -4.50
CA ILE A 32 6.14 2.28 -4.07
C ILE A 32 5.27 2.59 -5.28
N THR A 33 3.98 2.28 -5.15
CA THR A 33 3.00 2.53 -6.20
C THR A 33 1.80 3.30 -5.65
N ALA A 34 1.17 4.11 -6.48
CA ALA A 34 -0.01 4.85 -6.11
C ALA A 34 -1.28 4.02 -6.35
N ALA A 35 -2.27 4.16 -5.48
CA ALA A 35 -3.62 3.70 -5.75
C ALA A 35 -4.27 4.59 -6.83
N THR A 36 -5.09 3.99 -7.71
CA THR A 36 -5.80 4.74 -8.74
C THR A 36 -6.99 5.48 -8.15
N ALA A 37 -7.16 6.74 -8.56
CA ALA A 37 -8.17 7.64 -8.00
C ALA A 37 -9.62 7.25 -8.33
N ASP A 38 -9.83 6.50 -9.40
CA ASP A 38 -11.18 6.21 -9.92
C ASP A 38 -12.01 5.28 -9.02
N ASP A 39 -11.35 4.55 -8.13
CA ASP A 39 -11.99 3.61 -7.21
C ASP A 39 -11.92 4.04 -5.73
N ILE A 40 -11.37 5.20 -5.44
CA ILE A 40 -11.35 5.75 -4.07
C ILE A 40 -12.69 6.48 -3.82
N SER A 41 -13.76 5.72 -3.75
CA SER A 41 -15.06 6.25 -3.35
C SER A 41 -15.15 6.48 -1.84
N ASP A 42 -14.23 5.92 -1.08
CA ASP A 42 -14.19 5.99 0.38
C ASP A 42 -12.79 6.44 0.83
N GLN A 43 -12.66 7.74 1.15
CA GLN A 43 -11.42 8.32 1.65
C GLN A 43 -11.11 7.91 3.10
N ASP A 44 -11.97 7.10 3.70
CA ASP A 44 -11.90 6.71 5.10
C ASP A 44 -11.25 5.34 5.32
N GLU A 45 -10.85 4.66 4.26
CA GLU A 45 -10.27 3.32 4.35
C GLU A 45 -8.96 3.18 3.56
N PRO A 46 -8.03 2.34 4.03
CA PRO A 46 -6.82 2.01 3.27
C PRO A 46 -7.16 1.35 1.93
N PRO A 47 -6.42 1.64 0.87
CA PRO A 47 -6.68 1.07 -0.45
C PRO A 47 -6.58 -0.46 -0.45
N MET A 48 -7.46 -1.10 -1.22
CA MET A 48 -7.41 -2.53 -1.50
C MET A 48 -6.39 -2.83 -2.60
N MET A 49 -5.90 -4.07 -2.68
CA MET A 49 -5.01 -4.49 -3.77
C MET A 49 -5.61 -4.26 -5.15
N SER A 50 -6.92 -4.44 -5.30
CA SER A 50 -7.62 -4.19 -6.56
C SER A 50 -7.59 -2.73 -7.02
N GLN A 51 -7.36 -1.78 -6.11
CA GLN A 51 -7.28 -0.35 -6.38
C GLN A 51 -5.87 0.12 -6.76
N VAL A 52 -4.91 -0.78 -6.75
CA VAL A 52 -3.55 -0.50 -7.19
C VAL A 52 -3.45 -0.75 -8.69
N ALA A 53 -2.94 0.23 -9.43
CA ALA A 53 -2.63 0.02 -10.83
C ALA A 53 -1.69 -1.18 -10.98
N TRP A 54 -2.00 -2.10 -11.91
CA TRP A 54 -1.20 -3.32 -12.16
C TRP A 54 -1.26 -4.37 -11.04
N SER A 55 -2.33 -4.35 -10.26
CA SER A 55 -2.51 -5.12 -9.03
C SER A 55 -2.17 -6.61 -9.17
N LYS A 56 -2.58 -7.26 -10.27
CA LYS A 56 -2.34 -8.70 -10.44
C LYS A 56 -0.87 -9.07 -10.56
N ALA A 57 -0.06 -8.28 -11.26
CA ALA A 57 1.37 -8.55 -11.39
C ALA A 57 2.07 -8.33 -10.04
N ILE A 58 1.78 -7.23 -9.37
CA ILE A 58 2.32 -6.90 -8.04
C ILE A 58 1.87 -7.94 -7.02
N GLU A 59 0.59 -8.31 -7.02
CA GLU A 59 0.04 -9.32 -6.13
C GLU A 59 0.75 -10.68 -6.30
N TYR A 60 1.08 -11.04 -7.53
CA TYR A 60 1.77 -12.30 -7.81
C TYR A 60 3.24 -12.27 -7.40
N ASP A 61 3.96 -11.20 -7.73
CA ASP A 61 5.40 -11.12 -7.57
C ASP A 61 5.84 -10.68 -6.16
N ALA A 62 5.08 -9.84 -5.48
CA ALA A 62 5.42 -9.34 -4.15
C ALA A 62 5.34 -10.43 -3.08
N ASP A 63 6.29 -10.46 -2.17
CA ASP A 63 6.23 -11.29 -0.96
C ASP A 63 5.38 -10.63 0.13
N MET A 64 5.39 -9.30 0.16
CA MET A 64 4.58 -8.49 1.05
C MET A 64 4.03 -7.28 0.31
N ALA A 65 2.77 -6.95 0.54
CA ALA A 65 2.15 -5.72 0.08
C ALA A 65 1.47 -5.02 1.26
N MET A 66 1.73 -3.74 1.41
CA MET A 66 1.15 -2.91 2.46
C MET A 66 0.39 -1.75 1.82
N ALA A 67 -0.79 -1.47 2.32
CA ALA A 67 -1.52 -0.24 2.03
C ALA A 67 -1.28 0.77 3.14
N ILE A 68 -1.06 2.01 2.75
CA ILE A 68 -0.85 3.13 3.67
C ILE A 68 -1.96 4.15 3.42
N HIS A 69 -2.68 4.48 4.45
CA HIS A 69 -3.76 5.45 4.39
C HIS A 69 -3.58 6.53 5.44
N ARG A 70 -3.72 7.79 5.05
CA ARG A 70 -3.75 8.93 5.95
C ARG A 70 -5.18 9.42 6.11
N TYR A 71 -5.65 9.51 7.34
CA TYR A 71 -6.97 10.03 7.63
C TYR A 71 -6.99 11.56 7.49
N PRO A 72 -7.85 12.13 6.62
CA PRO A 72 -7.94 13.57 6.41
C PRO A 72 -8.19 14.35 7.70
N GLY A 73 -7.52 15.49 7.86
CA GLY A 73 -7.67 16.34 9.03
C GLY A 73 -7.04 15.81 10.32
N THR A 74 -6.29 14.72 10.24
CA THR A 74 -5.58 14.12 11.38
C THR A 74 -4.11 13.89 11.05
N ASN A 75 -3.31 13.56 12.07
CA ASN A 75 -1.95 13.07 11.91
C ASN A 75 -1.89 11.55 11.79
N MET A 76 -3.03 10.87 11.80
CA MET A 76 -3.08 9.42 11.85
C MET A 76 -2.84 8.79 10.48
N ILE A 77 -1.98 7.79 10.47
CA ILE A 77 -1.72 6.90 9.34
C ILE A 77 -2.07 5.48 9.78
N GLU A 78 -2.82 4.77 8.95
CA GLU A 78 -3.05 3.34 9.07
C GLU A 78 -2.17 2.59 8.06
N VAL A 79 -1.52 1.53 8.51
CA VAL A 79 -0.72 0.62 7.67
C VAL A 79 -1.31 -0.76 7.77
N VAL A 80 -1.81 -1.29 6.66
CA VAL A 80 -2.49 -2.59 6.59
C VAL A 80 -1.75 -3.52 5.64
N SER A 81 -1.50 -4.75 6.06
CA SER A 81 -1.04 -5.78 5.14
C SER A 81 -2.17 -6.16 4.17
N ARG A 82 -1.85 -6.17 2.89
CA ARG A 82 -2.74 -6.69 1.84
C ARG A 82 -2.26 -8.04 1.31
N LYS A 83 -1.02 -8.35 1.56
CA LYS A 83 -0.40 -9.65 1.35
C LYS A 83 0.79 -9.79 2.30
N ASN A 84 0.90 -10.93 2.94
CA ASN A 84 2.08 -11.30 3.72
C ASN A 84 2.37 -12.79 3.55
N ARG A 85 3.22 -13.13 2.58
CA ARG A 85 3.47 -14.52 2.18
C ARG A 85 4.07 -15.36 3.30
N HIS A 86 4.92 -14.76 4.12
CA HIS A 86 5.72 -15.46 5.13
C HIS A 86 5.31 -15.18 6.57
N GLY A 87 4.21 -14.47 6.79
CA GLY A 87 3.76 -14.10 8.12
C GLY A 87 2.26 -13.93 8.22
N GLN A 88 1.82 -13.41 9.35
CA GLN A 88 0.40 -13.09 9.58
C GLN A 88 0.06 -11.70 9.01
N ASP A 89 -1.20 -11.49 8.73
CA ASP A 89 -1.71 -10.17 8.42
C ASP A 89 -1.58 -9.24 9.62
N PHE A 90 -1.34 -7.98 9.35
CA PHE A 90 -1.20 -6.96 10.37
C PHE A 90 -1.93 -5.67 9.98
N ASP A 91 -2.30 -4.94 10.99
CA ASP A 91 -2.88 -3.61 10.91
C ASP A 91 -2.35 -2.82 12.11
N PHE A 92 -1.74 -1.68 11.86
CA PHE A 92 -1.24 -0.81 12.91
C PHE A 92 -1.33 0.67 12.52
N TYR A 93 -1.23 1.53 13.52
CA TYR A 93 -1.41 2.97 13.37
C TYR A 93 -0.17 3.74 13.80
N LEU A 94 0.08 4.84 13.09
CA LEU A 94 1.19 5.75 13.33
C LEU A 94 0.65 7.18 13.46
N ASP A 95 1.26 7.97 14.32
CA ASP A 95 1.09 9.44 14.35
C ASP A 95 2.20 10.08 13.51
N TRP A 96 1.82 10.86 12.52
CA TRP A 96 2.76 11.58 11.65
C TRP A 96 2.61 13.07 11.80
N ASP A 97 3.51 13.67 12.58
CA ASP A 97 3.67 15.13 12.63
C ASP A 97 4.44 15.59 11.39
N ILE A 98 3.68 16.04 10.38
CA ILE A 98 4.23 16.49 9.10
C ILE A 98 5.14 17.70 9.27
N ASN A 99 4.78 18.63 10.17
CA ASN A 99 5.54 19.86 10.36
C ASN A 99 6.93 19.61 10.93
N ARG A 100 7.06 18.56 11.72
CA ARG A 100 8.33 18.15 12.34
C ARG A 100 9.01 17.01 11.61
N GLY A 101 8.32 16.33 10.67
CA GLY A 101 8.82 15.14 9.99
C GLY A 101 9.00 13.94 10.92
N VAL A 102 8.22 13.88 12.01
CA VAL A 102 8.35 12.83 13.03
C VAL A 102 7.19 11.86 12.91
N ILE A 103 7.52 10.56 12.88
CA ILE A 103 6.54 9.46 12.89
C ILE A 103 6.72 8.66 14.17
N THR A 104 5.65 8.47 14.93
CA THR A 104 5.63 7.69 16.16
C THR A 104 4.55 6.62 16.13
N PRO A 105 4.80 5.41 16.65
CA PRO A 105 3.79 4.37 16.73
C PRO A 105 2.71 4.72 17.76
N ILE A 106 1.47 4.30 17.46
CA ILE A 106 0.34 4.40 18.38
C ILE A 106 0.05 3.02 18.94
N TYR A 107 0.24 2.85 20.23
CA TYR A 107 0.09 1.54 20.91
C TYR A 107 -1.23 1.37 21.66
N GLU A 108 -1.92 2.46 22.01
CA GLU A 108 -3.11 2.42 22.86
C GLU A 108 -4.22 3.34 22.34
N ASN A 109 -5.48 2.93 22.62
CA ASN A 109 -6.70 3.72 22.43
C ASN A 109 -6.80 4.43 21.07
N LEU A 110 -6.88 3.63 20.03
CA LEU A 110 -7.23 4.15 18.71
C LEU A 110 -8.58 4.88 18.81
N PRO A 111 -8.65 6.15 18.44
CA PRO A 111 -9.93 6.81 18.32
C PRO A 111 -10.79 6.02 17.34
N ASP A 112 -12.04 5.82 17.67
CA ASP A 112 -13.00 5.16 16.81
C ASP A 112 -13.27 6.03 15.57
N MET A 113 -12.38 5.90 14.58
CA MET A 113 -12.41 6.69 13.35
C MET A 113 -13.56 6.29 12.42
N LYS A 114 -14.21 5.14 12.71
CA LYS A 114 -15.31 4.62 11.89
C LYS A 114 -16.68 5.22 12.25
N THR A 115 -16.81 5.94 13.35
CA THR A 115 -18.08 6.45 13.87
C THR A 115 -18.34 7.94 13.61
N ASN A 116 -17.41 8.67 13.01
CA ASN A 116 -17.57 10.11 12.78
C ASN A 116 -18.24 10.50 11.45
N ASN A 117 -18.86 9.57 10.76
CA ASN A 117 -19.73 9.84 9.61
C ASN A 117 -21.20 9.75 10.02
N ALA A 118 -21.59 10.64 10.88
CA ALA A 118 -23.00 10.95 11.04
C ALA A 118 -23.33 12.25 10.32
#